data_d2329f59622766f56e717ff15790d91a
#
_entry.id   d2329f59622766f56e717ff15790d91a
#
_cell.length_a   1.000
_cell.length_b   1.000
_cell.length_c   1.000
_cell.angle_alpha   90.00
_cell.angle_beta   90.00
_cell.angle_gamma   90.00
#
_symmetry.space_group_name_H-M   'P 1'
#
loop_
_entity.id
_entity.type
_entity.pdbx_description
1 polymer ?
#
loop_
_entity_poly.entity_id
_entity_poly.type
_entity_poly.pdbx_seq_one_letter_code
_entity_poly.pdbx_strand_id
1 'polypeptide(L)'
;MATAPTAREVLRSGSVKALLALIALSNAGAIVQAVALGKFVFDTTGRELDLGLVGLAEFAPAALLVLVTGHVADRFDRRRVVRLAMGGEALCAAALAWYVSTDPTAVGPIFAMSAAYGVFRAFAAPASRALYADVVDGDALPRLVAMTSVAWQASLIVAPVLSGFLYVGGTTWPFIAAVVFAIIAVFVTFLIKVQWGRVGVKTHEEPASLHTALEGLRLIRRTPILLGAISLDLFAVLFGGAVALLPAIAEDQLGVGAVGLGWLRAAAGIGAAVMATTLAVKPVQHHVGRTLFTVVGIFGAATIVLGITHSFAVAFVSLVVLSAADAVSVFIRATLTPFVTPAAARGRVLAVENVFIGASNELGAFESGVAGQALGVAPAVVLGGAMTLVVAVMWSFLFPSLRDVDRFEDAQEASELVAAEDISPPLAAGG
;
A
#
# COMPACT_ATOMS: atom_id res chain seq x y z
N MET A 1 1.34 -36.86 7.89
CA MET A 1 1.35 -35.44 7.50
C MET A 1 2.65 -35.16 6.80
N ALA A 2 2.64 -34.79 5.52
CA ALA A 2 3.85 -34.35 4.85
C ALA A 2 4.33 -33.04 5.49
N THR A 3 5.61 -32.96 5.83
CA THR A 3 6.19 -31.74 6.41
C THR A 3 6.19 -30.65 5.35
N ALA A 4 5.71 -29.46 5.68
CA ALA A 4 5.70 -28.32 4.77
C ALA A 4 7.13 -28.06 4.23
N PRO A 5 7.28 -27.83 2.90
CA PRO A 5 8.59 -27.71 2.27
C PRO A 5 9.41 -26.57 2.87
N THR A 6 10.72 -26.77 3.04
CA THR A 6 11.63 -25.75 3.58
C THR A 6 11.83 -24.60 2.59
N ALA A 7 12.27 -23.42 3.07
CA ALA A 7 12.58 -22.28 2.22
C ALA A 7 13.62 -22.62 1.13
N ARG A 8 14.61 -23.47 1.45
CA ARG A 8 15.61 -23.94 0.49
C ARG A 8 15.01 -24.82 -0.60
N GLU A 9 14.03 -25.65 -0.27
CA GLU A 9 13.34 -26.50 -1.25
C GLU A 9 12.53 -25.67 -2.22
N VAL A 10 11.77 -24.68 -1.71
CA VAL A 10 10.99 -23.74 -2.54
C VAL A 10 11.92 -22.96 -3.47
N LEU A 11 13.07 -22.47 -3.00
CA LEU A 11 14.07 -21.77 -3.81
C LEU A 11 14.81 -22.64 -4.83
N ARG A 12 14.71 -23.96 -4.79
CA ARG A 12 15.28 -24.81 -5.86
C ARG A 12 14.55 -24.64 -7.19
N SER A 13 13.28 -24.28 -7.16
CA SER A 13 12.49 -24.01 -8.37
C SER A 13 12.99 -22.77 -9.10
N GLY A 14 13.33 -22.93 -10.38
CA GLY A 14 13.69 -21.82 -11.26
C GLY A 14 12.53 -20.81 -11.45
N SER A 15 11.29 -21.30 -11.49
CA SER A 15 10.09 -20.46 -11.61
C SER A 15 9.87 -19.62 -10.35
N VAL A 16 10.16 -20.13 -9.15
CA VAL A 16 10.10 -19.36 -7.90
C VAL A 16 11.13 -18.23 -7.91
N LYS A 17 12.39 -18.54 -8.28
CA LYS A 17 13.44 -17.52 -8.40
C LYS A 17 13.07 -16.43 -9.39
N ALA A 18 12.52 -16.83 -10.55
CA ALA A 18 12.07 -15.90 -11.57
C ALA A 18 10.90 -15.02 -11.05
N LEU A 19 9.94 -15.60 -10.34
CA LEU A 19 8.83 -14.85 -9.76
C LEU A 19 9.30 -13.86 -8.67
N LEU A 20 10.21 -14.24 -7.80
CA LEU A 20 10.80 -13.35 -6.80
C LEU A 20 11.59 -12.21 -7.47
N ALA A 21 12.37 -12.52 -8.51
CA ALA A 21 13.08 -11.51 -9.29
C ALA A 21 12.11 -10.55 -10.00
N LEU A 22 11.03 -11.07 -10.60
CA LEU A 22 9.98 -10.26 -11.21
C LEU A 22 9.41 -9.26 -10.19
N ILE A 23 9.03 -9.72 -9.01
CA ILE A 23 8.44 -8.88 -7.95
C ILE A 23 9.45 -7.84 -7.48
N ALA A 24 10.69 -8.23 -7.21
CA ALA A 24 11.72 -7.31 -6.74
C ALA A 24 12.03 -6.22 -7.79
N LEU A 25 12.20 -6.60 -9.06
CA LEU A 25 12.52 -5.67 -10.14
C LEU A 25 11.35 -4.73 -10.46
N SER A 26 10.12 -5.26 -10.54
CA SER A 26 8.92 -4.46 -10.78
C SER A 26 8.72 -3.42 -9.67
N ASN A 27 8.83 -3.82 -8.41
CA ASN A 27 8.67 -2.90 -7.29
C ASN A 27 9.84 -1.90 -7.20
N ALA A 28 11.07 -2.35 -7.36
CA ALA A 28 12.23 -1.45 -7.35
C ALA A 28 12.14 -0.40 -8.46
N GLY A 29 11.77 -0.82 -9.68
CA GLY A 29 11.58 0.09 -10.82
C GLY A 29 10.49 1.12 -10.56
N ALA A 30 9.34 0.70 -10.07
CA ALA A 30 8.24 1.58 -9.71
C ALA A 30 8.62 2.60 -8.63
N ILE A 31 9.30 2.15 -7.58
CA ILE A 31 9.70 3.03 -6.46
C ILE A 31 10.81 4.01 -6.90
N VAL A 32 11.80 3.55 -7.66
CA VAL A 32 12.85 4.42 -8.21
C VAL A 32 12.22 5.53 -9.06
N GLN A 33 11.29 5.16 -9.95
CA GLN A 33 10.57 6.12 -10.79
C GLN A 33 9.73 7.09 -9.96
N ALA A 34 8.94 6.59 -9.00
CA ALA A 34 8.04 7.42 -8.19
C ALA A 34 8.81 8.46 -7.34
N VAL A 35 9.95 8.05 -6.75
CA VAL A 35 10.81 8.97 -5.98
C VAL A 35 11.40 10.06 -6.87
N ALA A 36 11.95 9.67 -8.02
CA ALA A 36 12.54 10.60 -8.98
C ALA A 36 11.48 11.53 -9.58
N LEU A 37 10.29 10.99 -9.88
CA LEU A 37 9.20 11.76 -10.45
C LEU A 37 8.70 12.84 -9.50
N GLY A 38 8.47 12.48 -8.23
CA GLY A 38 8.11 13.47 -7.20
C GLY A 38 9.16 14.57 -7.04
N LYS A 39 10.44 14.18 -7.01
CA LYS A 39 11.55 15.17 -6.95
C LYS A 39 11.58 16.06 -8.19
N PHE A 40 11.52 15.48 -9.38
CA PHE A 40 11.57 16.20 -10.65
C PHE A 40 10.41 17.18 -10.81
N VAL A 41 9.18 16.74 -10.49
CA VAL A 41 7.99 17.61 -10.57
C VAL A 41 8.12 18.77 -9.60
N PHE A 42 8.59 18.53 -8.37
CA PHE A 42 8.78 19.60 -7.39
C PHE A 42 9.92 20.56 -7.82
N ASP A 43 11.06 20.06 -8.28
CA ASP A 43 12.16 20.88 -8.77
C ASP A 43 11.76 21.77 -9.96
N THR A 44 10.84 21.29 -10.80
CA THR A 44 10.39 22.01 -11.99
C THR A 44 9.31 23.04 -11.69
N THR A 45 8.43 22.76 -10.73
CA THR A 45 7.23 23.61 -10.50
C THR A 45 7.26 24.40 -9.19
N GLY A 46 7.99 23.90 -8.17
CA GLY A 46 7.94 24.42 -6.82
C GLY A 46 6.53 24.37 -6.20
N ARG A 47 5.66 23.44 -6.67
CA ARG A 47 4.26 23.39 -6.26
C ARG A 47 3.94 22.05 -5.63
N GLU A 48 3.50 22.08 -4.37
CA GLU A 48 3.10 20.91 -3.60
C GLU A 48 1.85 20.22 -4.17
N LEU A 49 0.95 21.00 -4.77
CA LEU A 49 -0.25 20.49 -5.43
C LEU A 49 0.11 19.50 -6.54
N ASP A 50 1.17 19.77 -7.30
CA ASP A 50 1.56 18.92 -8.41
C ASP A 50 2.08 17.55 -7.94
N LEU A 51 2.63 17.46 -6.71
CA LEU A 51 2.98 16.18 -6.07
C LEU A 51 1.74 15.32 -5.82
N GLY A 52 0.68 15.91 -5.28
CA GLY A 52 -0.60 15.22 -5.08
C GLY A 52 -1.26 14.83 -6.40
N LEU A 53 -1.18 15.69 -7.42
CA LEU A 53 -1.75 15.41 -8.75
C LEU A 53 -1.05 14.26 -9.47
N VAL A 54 0.26 14.06 -9.29
CA VAL A 54 0.98 12.89 -9.85
C VAL A 54 0.42 11.58 -9.30
N GLY A 55 0.26 11.49 -7.96
CA GLY A 55 -0.32 10.31 -7.32
C GLY A 55 -1.76 10.06 -7.79
N LEU A 56 -2.58 11.11 -7.80
CA LEU A 56 -3.97 11.01 -8.26
C LEU A 56 -4.06 10.59 -9.74
N ALA A 57 -3.17 11.11 -10.61
CA ALA A 57 -3.13 10.73 -12.03
C ALA A 57 -2.78 9.26 -12.23
N GLU A 58 -1.86 8.70 -11.43
CA GLU A 58 -1.52 7.27 -11.46
C GLU A 58 -2.67 6.40 -10.91
N PHE A 59 -3.29 6.83 -9.83
CA PHE A 59 -4.31 6.05 -9.13
C PHE A 59 -5.67 6.05 -9.82
N ALA A 60 -6.14 7.20 -10.34
CA ALA A 60 -7.49 7.32 -10.86
C ALA A 60 -7.86 6.27 -11.94
N PRO A 61 -7.00 6.00 -12.95
CA PRO A 61 -7.26 4.92 -13.92
C PRO A 61 -7.30 3.54 -13.25
N ALA A 62 -6.41 3.28 -12.28
CA ALA A 62 -6.36 2.00 -11.58
C ALA A 62 -7.66 1.74 -10.79
N ALA A 63 -8.17 2.76 -10.09
CA ALA A 63 -9.43 2.68 -9.36
C ALA A 63 -10.62 2.44 -10.28
N LEU A 64 -10.69 3.12 -11.43
CA LEU A 64 -11.75 2.95 -12.41
C LEU A 64 -11.73 1.56 -13.07
N LEU A 65 -10.55 0.99 -13.25
CA LEU A 65 -10.37 -0.29 -13.93
C LEU A 65 -10.37 -1.50 -13.01
N VAL A 66 -10.51 -1.35 -11.70
CA VAL A 66 -10.36 -2.42 -10.70
C VAL A 66 -11.21 -3.66 -11.00
N LEU A 67 -12.46 -3.47 -11.43
CA LEU A 67 -13.37 -4.58 -11.79
C LEU A 67 -12.95 -5.27 -13.10
N VAL A 68 -12.45 -4.50 -14.05
CA VAL A 68 -12.00 -5.00 -15.37
C VAL A 68 -10.70 -5.78 -15.21
N THR A 69 -9.77 -5.28 -14.41
CA THR A 69 -8.44 -5.90 -14.21
C THR A 69 -8.52 -7.24 -13.52
N GLY A 70 -9.41 -7.40 -12.53
CA GLY A 70 -9.71 -8.69 -11.90
C GLY A 70 -10.25 -9.70 -12.92
N HIS A 71 -11.27 -9.31 -13.69
CA HIS A 71 -11.85 -10.18 -14.72
C HIS A 71 -10.82 -10.62 -15.78
N VAL A 72 -9.95 -9.71 -16.20
CA VAL A 72 -8.88 -10.02 -17.17
C VAL A 72 -7.86 -11.00 -16.57
N ALA A 73 -7.46 -10.83 -15.30
CA ALA A 73 -6.53 -11.72 -14.62
C ALA A 73 -7.09 -13.15 -14.45
N ASP A 74 -8.41 -13.29 -14.34
CA ASP A 74 -9.07 -14.61 -14.20
C ASP A 74 -9.29 -15.31 -15.53
N ARG A 75 -9.52 -14.56 -16.63
CA ARG A 75 -9.93 -15.12 -17.94
C ARG A 75 -8.75 -15.39 -18.88
N PHE A 76 -7.66 -14.63 -18.77
CA PHE A 76 -6.52 -14.72 -19.67
C PHE A 76 -5.30 -15.38 -19.01
N ASP A 77 -4.34 -15.82 -19.83
CA ASP A 77 -3.05 -16.33 -19.33
C ASP A 77 -2.34 -15.24 -18.49
N ARG A 78 -2.28 -15.46 -17.20
CA ARG A 78 -1.72 -14.52 -16.20
C ARG A 78 -0.32 -14.05 -16.58
N ARG A 79 0.53 -14.93 -17.13
CA ARG A 79 1.89 -14.57 -17.60
C ARG A 79 1.84 -13.59 -18.76
N ARG A 80 0.88 -13.78 -19.71
CA ARG A 80 0.72 -12.86 -20.82
C ARG A 80 0.23 -11.51 -20.35
N VAL A 81 -0.73 -11.49 -19.43
CA VAL A 81 -1.23 -10.26 -18.83
C VAL A 81 -0.10 -9.51 -18.12
N VAL A 82 0.67 -10.18 -17.25
CA VAL A 82 1.82 -9.57 -16.56
C VAL A 82 2.84 -9.05 -17.56
N ARG A 83 3.18 -9.83 -18.59
CA ARG A 83 4.16 -9.42 -19.58
C ARG A 83 3.75 -8.18 -20.36
N LEU A 84 2.50 -8.13 -20.82
CA LEU A 84 1.96 -6.98 -21.55
C LEU A 84 1.89 -5.75 -20.66
N ALA A 85 1.44 -5.91 -19.42
CA ALA A 85 1.40 -4.84 -18.44
C ALA A 85 2.80 -4.28 -18.12
N MET A 86 3.76 -5.16 -17.81
CA MET A 86 5.17 -4.75 -17.60
C MET A 86 5.79 -4.11 -18.84
N GLY A 87 5.45 -4.58 -20.03
CA GLY A 87 5.86 -3.95 -21.29
C GLY A 87 5.30 -2.54 -21.45
N GLY A 88 4.03 -2.33 -21.09
CA GLY A 88 3.41 -1.02 -21.03
C GLY A 88 4.03 -0.09 -20.00
N GLU A 89 4.30 -0.60 -18.77
CA GLU A 89 5.04 0.15 -17.75
C GLU A 89 6.43 0.57 -18.27
N ALA A 90 7.16 -0.34 -18.96
CA ALA A 90 8.46 -0.03 -19.55
C ALA A 90 8.38 1.06 -20.61
N LEU A 91 7.33 1.05 -21.46
CA LEU A 91 7.10 2.09 -22.45
C LEU A 91 6.79 3.45 -21.80
N CYS A 92 5.97 3.47 -20.77
CA CYS A 92 5.68 4.70 -20.00
C CYS A 92 6.94 5.24 -19.31
N ALA A 93 7.73 4.37 -18.69
CA ALA A 93 9.00 4.73 -18.09
C ALA A 93 10.00 5.29 -19.13
N ALA A 94 10.08 4.68 -20.32
CA ALA A 94 10.92 5.16 -21.41
C ALA A 94 10.44 6.53 -21.95
N ALA A 95 9.14 6.73 -22.07
CA ALA A 95 8.56 8.01 -22.45
C ALA A 95 8.87 9.10 -21.42
N LEU A 96 8.77 8.79 -20.12
CA LEU A 96 9.17 9.69 -19.03
C LEU A 96 10.66 10.00 -19.07
N ALA A 97 11.52 8.98 -19.25
CA ALA A 97 12.97 9.17 -19.37
C ALA A 97 13.34 10.09 -20.53
N TRP A 98 12.69 9.86 -21.68
CA TRP A 98 12.87 10.71 -22.85
C TRP A 98 12.39 12.14 -22.59
N TYR A 99 11.20 12.31 -22.01
CA TYR A 99 10.64 13.62 -21.75
C TYR A 99 11.51 14.41 -20.75
N VAL A 100 11.92 13.80 -19.65
CA VAL A 100 12.79 14.40 -18.65
C VAL A 100 14.16 14.80 -19.26
N SER A 101 14.68 14.02 -20.22
CA SER A 101 15.95 14.34 -20.89
C SER A 101 15.91 15.60 -21.76
N THR A 102 14.72 16.13 -22.04
CA THR A 102 14.53 17.38 -22.79
C THR A 102 14.49 18.63 -21.89
N ASP A 103 14.74 18.48 -20.59
CA ASP A 103 14.62 19.55 -19.57
C ASP A 103 13.32 20.36 -19.68
N PRO A 104 12.16 19.69 -19.62
CA PRO A 104 10.87 20.33 -19.86
C PRO A 104 10.48 21.23 -18.71
N THR A 105 9.84 22.36 -19.01
CA THR A 105 9.22 23.25 -18.03
C THR A 105 7.74 22.91 -17.79
N ALA A 106 7.10 22.14 -18.67
CA ALA A 106 5.70 21.76 -18.57
C ALA A 106 5.53 20.40 -17.92
N VAL A 107 4.69 20.28 -16.88
CA VAL A 107 4.41 19.01 -16.18
C VAL A 107 3.15 18.31 -16.68
N GLY A 108 2.32 18.95 -17.52
CA GLY A 108 1.11 18.36 -18.08
C GLY A 108 1.32 16.97 -18.74
N PRO A 109 2.31 16.78 -19.62
CA PRO A 109 2.62 15.47 -20.21
C PRO A 109 3.00 14.42 -19.16
N ILE A 110 3.61 14.81 -18.04
CA ILE A 110 3.97 13.89 -16.94
C ILE A 110 2.70 13.27 -16.34
N PHE A 111 1.67 14.06 -16.08
CA PHE A 111 0.39 13.54 -15.57
C PHE A 111 -0.25 12.54 -16.54
N ALA A 112 -0.20 12.80 -17.84
CA ALA A 112 -0.71 11.86 -18.84
C ALA A 112 0.08 10.55 -18.89
N MET A 113 1.42 10.62 -18.78
CA MET A 113 2.29 9.44 -18.72
C MET A 113 2.10 8.66 -17.41
N SER A 114 1.92 9.34 -16.28
CA SER A 114 1.60 8.73 -14.99
C SER A 114 0.23 8.02 -15.03
N ALA A 115 -0.76 8.63 -15.65
CA ALA A 115 -2.07 8.00 -15.84
C ALA A 115 -1.97 6.74 -16.71
N ALA A 116 -1.22 6.79 -17.82
CA ALA A 116 -0.97 5.62 -18.67
C ALA A 116 -0.22 4.51 -17.90
N TYR A 117 0.79 4.87 -17.09
CA TYR A 117 1.50 3.94 -16.23
C TYR A 117 0.55 3.28 -15.22
N GLY A 118 -0.34 4.06 -14.59
CA GLY A 118 -1.36 3.57 -13.67
C GLY A 118 -2.31 2.55 -14.31
N VAL A 119 -2.70 2.73 -15.58
CA VAL A 119 -3.48 1.75 -16.35
C VAL A 119 -2.75 0.40 -16.40
N PHE A 120 -1.48 0.39 -16.85
CA PHE A 120 -0.72 -0.87 -16.98
C PHE A 120 -0.49 -1.52 -15.62
N ARG A 121 -0.15 -0.74 -14.61
CA ARG A 121 0.06 -1.20 -13.23
C ARG A 121 -1.21 -1.85 -12.64
N ALA A 122 -2.38 -1.33 -12.96
CA ALA A 122 -3.66 -1.89 -12.55
C ALA A 122 -3.87 -3.34 -13.04
N PHE A 123 -3.40 -3.68 -14.24
CA PHE A 123 -3.44 -5.04 -14.76
C PHE A 123 -2.32 -5.92 -14.20
N ALA A 124 -1.13 -5.36 -13.95
CA ALA A 124 0.00 -6.12 -13.44
C ALA A 124 -0.23 -6.70 -12.05
N ALA A 125 -0.80 -5.92 -11.13
CA ALA A 125 -0.92 -6.28 -9.72
C ALA A 125 -1.76 -7.54 -9.46
N PRO A 126 -3.03 -7.67 -9.92
CA PRO A 126 -3.83 -8.87 -9.70
C PRO A 126 -3.27 -10.08 -10.43
N ALA A 127 -2.79 -9.92 -11.66
CA ALA A 127 -2.22 -11.00 -12.44
C ALA A 127 -0.92 -11.56 -11.80
N SER A 128 -0.05 -10.70 -11.26
CA SER A 128 1.16 -11.12 -10.55
C SER A 128 0.85 -11.90 -9.28
N ARG A 129 -0.14 -11.47 -8.49
CA ARG A 129 -0.56 -12.20 -7.28
C ARG A 129 -1.13 -13.57 -7.62
N ALA A 130 -1.93 -13.65 -8.69
CA ALA A 130 -2.51 -14.89 -9.14
C ALA A 130 -1.46 -15.92 -9.62
N LEU A 131 -0.28 -15.48 -10.11
CA LEU A 131 0.83 -16.35 -10.49
C LEU A 131 1.42 -17.14 -9.31
N TYR A 132 1.25 -16.68 -8.06
CA TYR A 132 1.81 -17.38 -6.91
C TYR A 132 1.30 -18.83 -6.81
N ALA A 133 -0.02 -19.01 -6.96
CA ALA A 133 -0.66 -20.32 -6.91
C ALA A 133 -0.34 -21.19 -8.15
N ASP A 134 0.07 -20.56 -9.27
CA ASP A 134 0.43 -21.29 -10.48
C ASP A 134 1.89 -21.82 -10.48
N VAL A 135 2.73 -21.27 -9.59
CA VAL A 135 4.19 -21.57 -9.55
C VAL A 135 4.55 -22.59 -8.47
N VAL A 136 3.78 -22.66 -7.40
CA VAL A 136 4.03 -23.61 -6.28
C VAL A 136 2.77 -24.39 -5.93
N ASP A 137 2.98 -25.53 -5.24
CA ASP A 137 1.91 -26.30 -4.62
C ASP A 137 1.33 -25.58 -3.40
N GLY A 138 0.08 -25.89 -3.03
CA GLY A 138 -0.64 -25.24 -1.93
C GLY A 138 0.14 -25.19 -0.62
N ASP A 139 0.86 -26.28 -0.28
CA ASP A 139 1.66 -26.37 0.95
C ASP A 139 2.89 -25.43 0.95
N ALA A 140 3.37 -25.04 -0.24
CA ALA A 140 4.48 -24.10 -0.39
C ALA A 140 4.02 -22.64 -0.51
N LEU A 141 2.74 -22.38 -0.79
CA LEU A 141 2.19 -21.04 -1.03
C LEU A 141 2.44 -20.05 0.12
N PRO A 142 2.21 -20.41 1.40
CA PRO A 142 2.49 -19.48 2.51
C PRO A 142 3.96 -19.05 2.56
N ARG A 143 4.89 -19.94 2.23
CA ARG A 143 6.32 -19.60 2.18
C ARG A 143 6.68 -18.70 1.00
N LEU A 144 6.09 -18.96 -0.16
CA LEU A 144 6.26 -18.08 -1.31
C LEU A 144 5.76 -16.67 -1.00
N VAL A 145 4.57 -16.53 -0.40
CA VAL A 145 4.02 -15.25 0.03
C VAL A 145 4.95 -14.54 1.00
N ALA A 146 5.50 -15.24 1.99
CA ALA A 146 6.47 -14.66 2.91
C ALA A 146 7.73 -14.16 2.18
N MET A 147 8.27 -14.94 1.22
CA MET A 147 9.43 -14.53 0.42
C MET A 147 9.12 -13.30 -0.47
N THR A 148 7.94 -13.24 -1.07
CA THR A 148 7.52 -12.08 -1.87
C THR A 148 7.38 -10.82 -1.01
N SER A 149 6.91 -10.97 0.24
CA SER A 149 6.85 -9.86 1.21
C SER A 149 8.24 -9.35 1.58
N VAL A 150 9.23 -10.24 1.74
CA VAL A 150 10.63 -9.84 1.97
C VAL A 150 11.18 -9.08 0.75
N ALA A 151 10.92 -9.57 -0.48
CA ALA A 151 11.36 -8.90 -1.71
C ALA A 151 10.72 -7.50 -1.84
N TRP A 152 9.44 -7.37 -1.53
CA TRP A 152 8.74 -6.09 -1.47
C TRP A 152 9.38 -5.15 -0.45
N GLN A 153 9.59 -5.61 0.78
CA GLN A 153 10.17 -4.81 1.86
C GLN A 153 11.59 -4.35 1.55
N ALA A 154 12.41 -5.23 0.94
CA ALA A 154 13.75 -4.86 0.49
C ALA A 154 13.70 -3.75 -0.57
N SER A 155 12.73 -3.81 -1.50
CA SER A 155 12.54 -2.76 -2.51
C SER A 155 12.16 -1.42 -1.89
N LEU A 156 11.32 -1.40 -0.84
CA LEU A 156 10.93 -0.17 -0.13
C LEU A 156 12.12 0.52 0.56
N ILE A 157 13.16 -0.23 0.91
CA ILE A 157 14.36 0.33 1.57
C ILE A 157 15.42 0.72 0.54
N VAL A 158 15.73 -0.17 -0.39
CA VAL A 158 16.86 0.00 -1.31
C VAL A 158 16.54 0.94 -2.47
N ALA A 159 15.35 0.82 -3.05
CA ALA A 159 15.00 1.55 -4.27
C ALA A 159 14.95 3.08 -4.09
N PRO A 160 14.42 3.64 -2.99
CA PRO A 160 14.44 5.09 -2.78
C PRO A 160 15.86 5.63 -2.66
N VAL A 161 16.74 4.93 -1.94
CA VAL A 161 18.15 5.32 -1.78
C VAL A 161 18.86 5.29 -3.14
N LEU A 162 18.66 4.22 -3.91
CA LEU A 162 19.19 4.10 -5.26
C LEU A 162 18.70 5.26 -6.16
N SER A 163 17.39 5.59 -6.08
CA SER A 163 16.82 6.71 -6.82
C SER A 163 17.52 8.03 -6.49
N GLY A 164 17.74 8.31 -5.20
CA GLY A 164 18.41 9.52 -4.75
C GLY A 164 19.85 9.65 -5.29
N PHE A 165 20.63 8.58 -5.23
CA PHE A 165 21.99 8.56 -5.77
C PHE A 165 22.02 8.70 -7.29
N LEU A 166 21.14 8.02 -7.99
CA LEU A 166 21.04 8.13 -9.45
C LEU A 166 20.66 9.55 -9.88
N TYR A 167 19.76 10.20 -9.14
CA TYR A 167 19.28 11.55 -9.45
C TYR A 167 20.42 12.60 -9.37
N VAL A 168 21.36 12.45 -8.46
CA VAL A 168 22.54 13.32 -8.37
C VAL A 168 23.48 13.15 -9.58
N GLY A 169 23.57 11.94 -10.13
CA GLY A 169 24.30 11.67 -11.37
C GLY A 169 23.66 12.29 -12.63
N GLY A 170 22.40 12.69 -12.52
CA GLY A 170 21.60 13.30 -13.58
C GLY A 170 20.13 12.95 -13.43
N THR A 171 19.24 13.91 -13.67
CA THR A 171 17.80 13.80 -13.48
C THR A 171 17.15 12.62 -14.26
N THR A 172 17.75 12.23 -15.39
CA THR A 172 17.25 11.16 -16.27
C THR A 172 17.65 9.75 -15.80
N TRP A 173 18.74 9.59 -15.03
CA TRP A 173 19.27 8.28 -14.66
C TRP A 173 18.30 7.39 -13.88
N PRO A 174 17.50 7.89 -12.91
CA PRO A 174 16.52 7.06 -12.22
C PRO A 174 15.47 6.50 -13.17
N PHE A 175 15.02 7.29 -14.15
CA PHE A 175 14.04 6.84 -15.14
C PHE A 175 14.63 5.78 -16.08
N ILE A 176 15.88 5.93 -16.49
CA ILE A 176 16.62 4.91 -17.24
C ILE A 176 16.71 3.60 -16.41
N ALA A 177 17.03 3.69 -15.13
CA ALA A 177 17.07 2.53 -14.25
C ALA A 177 15.69 1.85 -14.15
N ALA A 178 14.61 2.61 -14.04
CA ALA A 178 13.25 2.08 -14.05
C ALA A 178 12.94 1.33 -15.36
N VAL A 179 13.32 1.89 -16.52
CA VAL A 179 13.20 1.21 -17.83
C VAL A 179 13.97 -0.10 -17.84
N VAL A 180 15.21 -0.11 -17.38
CA VAL A 180 16.05 -1.31 -17.33
C VAL A 180 15.42 -2.37 -16.42
N PHE A 181 14.95 -1.99 -15.23
CA PHE A 181 14.26 -2.93 -14.33
C PHE A 181 13.00 -3.49 -14.95
N ALA A 182 12.18 -2.67 -15.60
CA ALA A 182 10.95 -3.11 -16.26
C ALA A 182 11.25 -4.06 -17.45
N ILE A 183 12.25 -3.75 -18.28
CA ILE A 183 12.68 -4.62 -19.38
C ILE A 183 13.18 -5.97 -18.84
N ILE A 184 14.03 -5.97 -17.81
CA ILE A 184 14.50 -7.22 -17.19
C ILE A 184 13.32 -8.00 -16.61
N ALA A 185 12.37 -7.32 -15.96
CA ALA A 185 11.15 -7.94 -15.44
C ALA A 185 10.33 -8.62 -16.56
N VAL A 186 10.17 -7.98 -17.73
CA VAL A 186 9.54 -8.60 -18.90
C VAL A 186 10.28 -9.88 -19.31
N PHE A 187 11.61 -9.85 -19.44
CA PHE A 187 12.39 -11.04 -19.80
C PHE A 187 12.28 -12.15 -18.74
N VAL A 188 12.28 -11.80 -17.48
CA VAL A 188 12.12 -12.77 -16.37
C VAL A 188 10.77 -13.51 -16.45
N THR A 189 9.70 -12.88 -16.97
CA THR A 189 8.41 -13.58 -17.16
C THR A 189 8.49 -14.79 -18.09
N PHE A 190 9.44 -14.84 -19.03
CA PHE A 190 9.64 -16.01 -19.90
C PHE A 190 10.25 -17.20 -19.19
N LEU A 191 10.95 -16.98 -18.06
CA LEU A 191 11.55 -18.03 -17.22
C LEU A 191 10.53 -18.68 -16.29
N ILE A 192 9.36 -18.05 -16.08
CA ILE A 192 8.30 -18.58 -15.22
C ILE A 192 7.58 -19.71 -15.96
N LYS A 193 7.79 -20.94 -15.52
CA LYS A 193 7.07 -22.11 -16.02
C LYS A 193 5.85 -22.36 -15.14
N VAL A 194 4.68 -22.30 -15.72
CA VAL A 194 3.40 -22.62 -15.07
C VAL A 194 3.05 -24.07 -15.40
N GLN A 195 2.65 -24.84 -14.42
CA GLN A 195 2.14 -26.20 -14.64
C GLN A 195 0.68 -26.09 -15.09
N TRP A 196 0.47 -26.10 -16.42
CA TRP A 196 -0.88 -26.15 -17.01
C TRP A 196 -1.55 -27.47 -16.62
N GLY A 197 -2.63 -27.42 -15.87
CA GLY A 197 -3.40 -28.57 -15.37
C GLY A 197 -3.89 -28.39 -13.94
N ARG A 198 -3.33 -27.45 -13.19
CA ARG A 198 -3.77 -27.09 -11.83
C ARG A 198 -4.68 -25.85 -11.79
N VAL A 199 -5.08 -25.34 -12.95
CA VAL A 199 -6.11 -24.28 -13.11
C VAL A 199 -7.49 -24.89 -12.81
N GLY A 200 -7.66 -25.39 -11.59
CA GLY A 200 -8.87 -26.15 -11.22
C GLY A 200 -9.34 -25.93 -9.78
N VAL A 201 -8.61 -25.19 -8.97
CA VAL A 201 -9.22 -24.63 -7.76
C VAL A 201 -9.91 -23.34 -8.21
N LYS A 202 -11.08 -23.49 -8.83
CA LYS A 202 -12.09 -22.45 -8.81
C LYS A 202 -12.38 -22.23 -7.33
N THR A 203 -11.69 -21.28 -6.70
CA THR A 203 -12.30 -20.58 -5.60
C THR A 203 -13.60 -20.06 -6.19
N HIS A 204 -14.74 -20.55 -5.70
CA HIS A 204 -16.05 -19.98 -5.98
C HIS A 204 -16.11 -18.60 -5.30
N GLU A 205 -15.17 -17.73 -5.62
CA GLU A 205 -15.31 -16.31 -5.35
C GLU A 205 -16.25 -15.80 -6.44
N GLU A 206 -17.43 -15.39 -6.01
CA GLU A 206 -18.36 -14.67 -6.88
C GLU A 206 -17.57 -13.54 -7.57
N PRO A 207 -17.74 -13.37 -8.88
CA PRO A 207 -17.01 -12.35 -9.61
C PRO A 207 -17.22 -10.99 -8.91
N ALA A 208 -16.13 -10.25 -8.71
CA ALA A 208 -16.18 -8.93 -8.13
C ALA A 208 -17.19 -8.08 -8.92
N SER A 209 -18.31 -7.77 -8.30
CA SER A 209 -19.40 -6.97 -8.88
C SER A 209 -19.71 -5.81 -7.95
N LEU A 210 -20.31 -4.75 -8.48
CA LEU A 210 -20.79 -3.64 -7.64
C LEU A 210 -21.75 -4.12 -6.55
N HIS A 211 -22.55 -5.15 -6.82
CA HIS A 211 -23.46 -5.74 -5.85
C HIS A 211 -22.71 -6.39 -4.70
N THR A 212 -21.68 -7.21 -4.99
CA THR A 212 -20.86 -7.87 -3.97
C THR A 212 -20.05 -6.85 -3.14
N ALA A 213 -19.57 -5.77 -3.76
CA ALA A 213 -18.91 -4.68 -3.04
C ALA A 213 -19.87 -3.93 -2.10
N LEU A 214 -21.10 -3.66 -2.55
CA LEU A 214 -22.16 -3.02 -1.73
C LEU A 214 -22.58 -3.90 -0.54
N GLU A 215 -22.62 -5.21 -0.72
CA GLU A 215 -22.88 -6.14 0.39
C GLU A 215 -21.75 -6.11 1.43
N GLY A 216 -20.49 -6.12 0.97
CA GLY A 216 -19.34 -5.95 1.87
C GLY A 216 -19.40 -4.63 2.65
N LEU A 217 -19.71 -3.53 1.97
CA LEU A 217 -19.88 -2.21 2.60
C LEU A 217 -21.05 -2.19 3.62
N ARG A 218 -22.15 -2.84 3.29
CA ARG A 218 -23.30 -2.97 4.21
C ARG A 218 -22.91 -3.72 5.47
N LEU A 219 -22.16 -4.82 5.33
CA LEU A 219 -21.67 -5.59 6.48
C LEU A 219 -20.72 -4.77 7.35
N ILE A 220 -19.77 -4.05 6.73
CA ILE A 220 -18.85 -3.14 7.45
C ILE A 220 -19.65 -2.12 8.26
N ARG A 221 -20.65 -1.48 7.66
CA ARG A 221 -21.49 -0.48 8.35
C ARG A 221 -22.32 -1.04 9.50
N ARG A 222 -22.73 -2.31 9.42
CA ARG A 222 -23.50 -2.99 10.48
C ARG A 222 -22.63 -3.53 11.62
N THR A 223 -21.32 -3.67 11.39
CA THR A 223 -20.38 -4.21 12.38
C THR A 223 -19.53 -3.08 12.96
N PRO A 224 -19.85 -2.54 14.16
CA PRO A 224 -19.19 -1.37 14.71
C PRO A 224 -17.67 -1.50 14.83
N ILE A 225 -17.16 -2.70 15.14
CA ILE A 225 -15.72 -2.98 15.24
C ILE A 225 -15.05 -2.82 13.85
N LEU A 226 -15.65 -3.37 12.79
CA LEU A 226 -15.12 -3.23 11.41
C LEU A 226 -15.20 -1.78 10.93
N LEU A 227 -16.35 -1.15 11.13
CA LEU A 227 -16.54 0.25 10.75
C LEU A 227 -15.53 1.15 11.46
N GLY A 228 -15.34 0.95 12.77
CA GLY A 228 -14.38 1.69 13.57
C GLY A 228 -12.95 1.49 13.09
N ALA A 229 -12.53 0.24 12.86
CA ALA A 229 -11.16 -0.08 12.44
C ALA A 229 -10.83 0.45 11.04
N ILE A 230 -11.73 0.22 10.06
CA ILE A 230 -11.52 0.63 8.66
C ILE A 230 -11.61 2.15 8.52
N SER A 231 -12.58 2.80 9.18
CA SER A 231 -12.72 4.26 9.11
C SER A 231 -11.62 5.00 9.90
N LEU A 232 -11.13 4.44 11.02
CA LEU A 232 -9.98 5.00 11.74
C LEU A 232 -8.77 5.12 10.82
N ASP A 233 -8.45 4.03 10.11
CA ASP A 233 -7.35 4.01 9.15
C ASP A 233 -7.56 4.99 8.00
N LEU A 234 -8.75 4.95 7.39
CA LEU A 234 -9.09 5.82 6.27
C LEU A 234 -8.84 7.30 6.62
N PHE A 235 -9.32 7.77 7.77
CA PHE A 235 -9.14 9.16 8.17
C PHE A 235 -7.74 9.46 8.70
N ALA A 236 -7.09 8.51 9.40
CA ALA A 236 -5.72 8.69 9.86
C ALA A 236 -4.73 8.82 8.68
N VAL A 237 -4.90 8.01 7.64
CA VAL A 237 -4.07 8.05 6.43
C VAL A 237 -4.44 9.25 5.56
N LEU A 238 -5.74 9.57 5.43
CA LEU A 238 -6.21 10.73 4.66
C LEU A 238 -5.53 12.03 5.15
N PHE A 239 -5.50 12.25 6.45
CA PHE A 239 -4.86 13.43 7.04
C PHE A 239 -3.35 13.26 7.26
N GLY A 240 -2.88 12.02 7.40
CA GLY A 240 -1.47 11.69 7.63
C GLY A 240 -0.60 11.63 6.37
N GLY A 241 -1.06 12.12 5.21
CA GLY A 241 -0.41 11.99 3.90
C GLY A 241 0.93 12.72 3.73
N ALA A 242 1.63 13.07 4.81
CA ALA A 242 2.90 13.81 4.82
C ALA A 242 4.00 13.22 3.92
N VAL A 243 3.95 11.89 3.64
CA VAL A 243 4.91 11.20 2.76
C VAL A 243 4.86 11.75 1.32
N ALA A 244 3.73 12.26 0.86
CA ALA A 244 3.60 12.88 -0.44
C ALA A 244 4.41 14.20 -0.53
N LEU A 245 4.53 14.93 0.59
CA LEU A 245 5.28 16.19 0.68
C LEU A 245 6.77 15.99 0.94
N LEU A 246 7.29 14.75 1.03
CA LEU A 246 8.71 14.50 1.28
C LEU A 246 9.68 15.17 0.29
N PRO A 247 9.37 15.32 -1.02
CA PRO A 247 10.23 16.10 -1.91
C PRO A 247 10.40 17.55 -1.45
N ALA A 248 9.28 18.21 -1.06
CA ALA A 248 9.30 19.58 -0.56
C ALA A 248 9.98 19.67 0.83
N ILE A 249 9.70 18.73 1.73
CA ILE A 249 10.37 18.64 3.05
C ILE A 249 11.89 18.50 2.87
N ALA A 250 12.34 17.62 1.96
CA ALA A 250 13.75 17.37 1.73
C ALA A 250 14.47 18.57 1.14
N GLU A 251 13.83 19.33 0.25
CA GLU A 251 14.41 20.49 -0.42
C GLU A 251 14.30 21.76 0.42
N ASP A 252 13.09 22.18 0.76
CA ASP A 252 12.81 23.49 1.35
C ASP A 252 13.03 23.52 2.86
N GLN A 253 12.69 22.44 3.59
CA GLN A 253 12.74 22.43 5.04
C GLN A 253 14.08 21.90 5.57
N LEU A 254 14.65 20.87 4.93
CA LEU A 254 15.85 20.18 5.41
C LEU A 254 17.11 20.52 4.57
N GLY A 255 16.96 20.96 3.32
CA GLY A 255 18.07 21.28 2.42
C GLY A 255 18.96 20.06 2.09
N VAL A 256 18.40 18.83 2.06
CA VAL A 256 19.17 17.59 1.93
C VAL A 256 19.17 17.00 0.50
N GLY A 257 18.44 17.61 -0.42
CA GLY A 257 18.39 17.23 -1.83
C GLY A 257 17.92 15.80 -2.09
N ALA A 258 18.25 15.28 -3.27
CA ALA A 258 17.75 13.98 -3.75
C ALA A 258 18.24 12.78 -2.92
N VAL A 259 19.50 12.79 -2.46
CA VAL A 259 20.02 11.69 -1.62
C VAL A 259 19.32 11.65 -0.27
N GLY A 260 19.13 12.83 0.35
CA GLY A 260 18.37 12.93 1.59
C GLY A 260 16.91 12.46 1.43
N LEU A 261 16.24 12.84 0.35
CA LEU A 261 14.91 12.36 0.01
C LEU A 261 14.88 10.83 -0.11
N GLY A 262 15.87 10.23 -0.78
CA GLY A 262 15.99 8.77 -0.90
C GLY A 262 16.07 8.08 0.46
N TRP A 263 16.89 8.61 1.38
CA TRP A 263 17.00 8.09 2.75
C TRP A 263 15.74 8.33 3.58
N LEU A 264 15.08 9.49 3.47
CA LEU A 264 13.81 9.76 4.16
C LEU A 264 12.71 8.78 3.72
N ARG A 265 12.63 8.47 2.43
CA ARG A 265 11.69 7.46 1.95
C ARG A 265 12.07 6.04 2.39
N ALA A 266 13.36 5.71 2.44
CA ALA A 266 13.84 4.42 2.96
C ALA A 266 13.55 4.26 4.46
N ALA A 267 13.54 5.35 5.24
CA ALA A 267 13.21 5.33 6.66
C ALA A 267 11.83 4.70 6.92
N ALA A 268 10.85 4.99 6.05
CA ALA A 268 9.53 4.36 6.12
C ALA A 268 9.62 2.83 5.94
N GLY A 269 10.36 2.37 4.94
CA GLY A 269 10.62 0.94 4.74
C GLY A 269 11.32 0.28 5.92
N ILE A 270 12.32 0.96 6.52
CA ILE A 270 13.05 0.47 7.69
C ILE A 270 12.12 0.32 8.89
N GLY A 271 11.28 1.33 9.19
CA GLY A 271 10.33 1.29 10.29
C GLY A 271 9.35 0.12 10.17
N ALA A 272 8.76 -0.03 8.99
CA ALA A 272 7.84 -1.14 8.70
C ALA A 272 8.54 -2.51 8.82
N ALA A 273 9.77 -2.68 8.32
CA ALA A 273 10.52 -3.94 8.38
C ALA A 273 10.87 -4.31 9.82
N VAL A 274 11.36 -3.36 10.61
CA VAL A 274 11.71 -3.57 12.03
C VAL A 274 10.47 -4.02 12.81
N MET A 275 9.35 -3.32 12.59
CA MET A 275 8.11 -3.65 13.31
C MET A 275 7.50 -4.96 12.84
N ALA A 276 7.47 -5.25 11.54
CA ALA A 276 7.00 -6.53 11.02
C ALA A 276 7.80 -7.71 11.59
N THR A 277 9.12 -7.56 11.70
CA THR A 277 9.99 -8.58 12.32
C THR A 277 9.69 -8.72 13.81
N THR A 278 9.48 -7.60 14.51
CA THR A 278 9.13 -7.60 15.93
C THR A 278 7.79 -8.31 16.17
N LEU A 279 6.77 -8.00 15.37
CA LEU A 279 5.44 -8.62 15.45
C LEU A 279 5.46 -10.11 15.09
N ALA A 280 6.35 -10.54 14.20
CA ALA A 280 6.52 -11.97 13.89
C ALA A 280 7.06 -12.76 15.10
N VAL A 281 7.86 -12.13 15.98
CA VAL A 281 8.42 -12.76 17.19
C VAL A 281 7.52 -12.53 18.42
N LYS A 282 6.95 -11.32 18.53
CA LYS A 282 6.09 -10.90 19.63
C LYS A 282 4.83 -10.23 19.08
N PRO A 283 3.83 -11.02 18.63
CA PRO A 283 2.57 -10.47 18.14
C PRO A 283 1.80 -9.78 19.27
N VAL A 284 0.99 -8.79 18.89
CA VAL A 284 0.02 -8.16 19.80
C VAL A 284 -1.05 -9.21 20.14
N GLN A 285 -1.21 -9.54 21.42
CA GLN A 285 -2.16 -10.55 21.90
C GLN A 285 -3.20 -9.98 22.85
N HIS A 286 -2.87 -8.90 23.56
CA HIS A 286 -3.72 -8.25 24.55
C HIS A 286 -3.83 -6.76 24.30
N HIS A 287 -4.91 -6.17 24.80
CA HIS A 287 -5.22 -4.75 24.67
C HIS A 287 -5.24 -4.27 23.20
N VAL A 288 -5.73 -5.15 22.30
CA VAL A 288 -5.68 -4.96 20.85
C VAL A 288 -6.27 -3.61 20.45
N GLY A 289 -7.46 -3.27 20.94
CA GLY A 289 -8.11 -2.00 20.63
C GLY A 289 -7.33 -0.78 21.13
N ARG A 290 -6.91 -0.80 22.40
CA ARG A 290 -6.12 0.30 22.98
C ARG A 290 -4.78 0.47 22.27
N THR A 291 -4.12 -0.62 21.90
CA THR A 291 -2.88 -0.60 21.13
C THR A 291 -3.11 0.06 19.77
N LEU A 292 -4.20 -0.27 19.06
CA LEU A 292 -4.54 0.34 17.78
C LEU A 292 -4.65 1.87 17.91
N PHE A 293 -5.43 2.38 18.86
CA PHE A 293 -5.55 3.84 19.08
C PHE A 293 -4.24 4.49 19.50
N THR A 294 -3.43 3.82 20.32
CA THR A 294 -2.12 4.32 20.76
C THR A 294 -1.16 4.46 19.59
N VAL A 295 -1.06 3.46 18.72
CA VAL A 295 -0.15 3.53 17.55
C VAL A 295 -0.61 4.56 16.53
N VAL A 296 -1.92 4.75 16.32
CA VAL A 296 -2.42 5.86 15.49
C VAL A 296 -2.09 7.22 16.11
N GLY A 297 -2.15 7.33 17.44
CA GLY A 297 -1.68 8.52 18.15
C GLY A 297 -0.16 8.76 17.98
N ILE A 298 0.66 7.71 18.08
CA ILE A 298 2.11 7.79 17.83
C ILE A 298 2.38 8.23 16.37
N PHE A 299 1.63 7.67 15.41
CA PHE A 299 1.71 8.07 14.00
C PHE A 299 1.45 9.57 13.83
N GLY A 300 0.34 10.09 14.38
CA GLY A 300 0.02 11.53 14.33
C GLY A 300 1.08 12.42 15.02
N ALA A 301 1.57 12.01 16.20
CA ALA A 301 2.62 12.73 16.91
C ALA A 301 3.94 12.76 16.14
N ALA A 302 4.36 11.63 15.53
CA ALA A 302 5.55 11.54 14.72
C ALA A 302 5.42 12.41 13.44
N THR A 303 4.22 12.48 12.86
CA THR A 303 3.91 13.38 11.72
C THR A 303 4.08 14.85 12.14
N ILE A 304 3.62 15.25 13.32
CA ILE A 304 3.84 16.63 13.82
C ILE A 304 5.33 16.91 13.99
N VAL A 305 6.09 15.98 14.60
CA VAL A 305 7.54 16.14 14.76
C VAL A 305 8.24 16.28 13.41
N LEU A 306 7.83 15.50 12.40
CA LEU A 306 8.33 15.63 11.03
C LEU A 306 8.06 17.03 10.47
N GLY A 307 6.87 17.60 10.69
CA GLY A 307 6.48 18.92 10.20
C GLY A 307 7.25 20.08 10.82
N ILE A 308 7.67 19.97 12.08
CA ILE A 308 8.35 21.06 12.80
C ILE A 308 9.87 20.96 12.76
N THR A 309 10.43 19.81 12.42
CA THR A 309 11.90 19.60 12.52
C THR A 309 12.64 20.16 11.31
N HIS A 310 13.82 20.74 11.58
CA HIS A 310 14.81 21.12 10.55
C HIS A 310 16.05 20.21 10.58
N SER A 311 16.01 19.14 11.38
CA SER A 311 17.09 18.18 11.49
C SER A 311 16.78 16.92 10.68
N PHE A 312 17.66 16.57 9.73
CA PHE A 312 17.55 15.33 8.97
C PHE A 312 17.44 14.09 9.87
N ALA A 313 18.25 14.01 10.93
CA ALA A 313 18.22 12.86 11.85
C ALA A 313 16.89 12.73 12.55
N VAL A 314 16.28 13.84 13.01
CA VAL A 314 14.97 13.83 13.65
C VAL A 314 13.88 13.47 12.65
N ALA A 315 13.92 14.03 11.43
CA ALA A 315 12.98 13.68 10.36
C ALA A 315 13.05 12.19 9.99
N PHE A 316 14.27 11.66 9.86
CA PHE A 316 14.51 10.24 9.59
C PHE A 316 13.92 9.34 10.69
N VAL A 317 14.21 9.63 11.96
CA VAL A 317 13.67 8.88 13.11
C VAL A 317 12.15 9.01 13.17
N SER A 318 11.59 10.20 12.91
CA SER A 318 10.14 10.41 12.88
C SER A 318 9.47 9.52 11.83
N LEU A 319 10.05 9.41 10.63
CA LEU A 319 9.54 8.53 9.57
C LEU A 319 9.66 7.04 9.92
N VAL A 320 10.74 6.64 10.59
CA VAL A 320 10.89 5.26 11.11
C VAL A 320 9.79 4.97 12.12
N VAL A 321 9.56 5.87 13.09
CA VAL A 321 8.54 5.71 14.14
C VAL A 321 7.12 5.70 13.54
N LEU A 322 6.84 6.64 12.63
CA LEU A 322 5.57 6.74 11.93
C LEU A 322 5.24 5.43 11.21
N SER A 323 6.16 4.91 10.40
CA SER A 323 5.94 3.67 9.65
C SER A 323 5.94 2.42 10.53
N ALA A 324 6.68 2.41 11.64
CA ALA A 324 6.60 1.36 12.63
C ALA A 324 5.22 1.32 13.30
N ALA A 325 4.67 2.48 13.66
CA ALA A 325 3.33 2.60 14.22
C ALA A 325 2.25 2.16 13.24
N ASP A 326 2.37 2.59 11.97
CA ASP A 326 1.47 2.14 10.90
C ASP A 326 1.52 0.62 10.68
N ALA A 327 2.70 0.00 10.69
CA ALA A 327 2.85 -1.44 10.57
C ALA A 327 2.12 -2.23 11.67
N VAL A 328 2.08 -1.71 12.93
CA VAL A 328 1.28 -2.30 14.01
C VAL A 328 -0.22 -2.13 13.72
N SER A 329 -0.65 -0.96 13.26
CA SER A 329 -2.04 -0.69 12.87
C SER A 329 -2.50 -1.65 11.76
N VAL A 330 -1.69 -1.80 10.71
CA VAL A 330 -1.94 -2.75 9.61
C VAL A 330 -2.04 -4.18 10.12
N PHE A 331 -1.10 -4.62 11.00
CA PHE A 331 -1.13 -5.95 11.60
C PHE A 331 -2.44 -6.21 12.37
N ILE A 332 -2.83 -5.27 13.23
CA ILE A 332 -4.05 -5.41 14.05
C ILE A 332 -5.27 -5.51 13.12
N ARG A 333 -5.42 -4.64 12.14
CA ARG A 333 -6.55 -4.63 11.22
C ARG A 333 -6.59 -5.87 10.34
N ALA A 334 -5.45 -6.25 9.75
CA ALA A 334 -5.34 -7.45 8.92
C ALA A 334 -5.66 -8.74 9.69
N THR A 335 -5.46 -8.74 11.03
CA THR A 335 -5.84 -9.85 11.90
C THR A 335 -7.31 -9.74 12.32
N LEU A 336 -7.76 -8.56 12.76
CA LEU A 336 -9.10 -8.32 13.29
C LEU A 336 -10.20 -8.55 12.24
N THR A 337 -10.01 -8.03 11.03
CA THR A 337 -11.01 -8.10 9.95
C THR A 337 -11.46 -9.53 9.64
N PRO A 338 -10.57 -10.53 9.45
CA PRO A 338 -11.01 -11.93 9.25
C PRO A 338 -11.65 -12.58 10.47
N PHE A 339 -11.30 -12.17 11.70
CA PHE A 339 -11.91 -12.71 12.92
C PHE A 339 -13.36 -12.26 13.07
N VAL A 340 -13.64 -11.00 12.81
CA VAL A 340 -14.98 -10.39 12.96
C VAL A 340 -15.89 -10.66 11.76
N THR A 341 -15.32 -11.12 10.63
CA THR A 341 -16.07 -11.30 9.37
C THR A 341 -16.43 -12.78 9.17
N PRO A 342 -17.72 -13.13 8.96
CA PRO A 342 -18.14 -14.48 8.59
C PRO A 342 -17.38 -14.99 7.36
N ALA A 343 -17.03 -16.28 7.35
CA ALA A 343 -16.21 -16.89 6.29
C ALA A 343 -16.78 -16.63 4.87
N ALA A 344 -18.11 -16.69 4.71
CA ALA A 344 -18.79 -16.44 3.43
C ALA A 344 -18.72 -14.98 2.93
N ALA A 345 -18.45 -14.01 3.82
CA ALA A 345 -18.39 -12.59 3.48
C ALA A 345 -16.95 -12.03 3.47
N ARG A 346 -15.98 -12.82 3.92
CA ARG A 346 -14.58 -12.38 4.16
C ARG A 346 -13.93 -11.77 2.90
N GLY A 347 -14.07 -12.43 1.76
CA GLY A 347 -13.53 -11.91 0.48
C GLY A 347 -14.13 -10.55 0.10
N ARG A 348 -15.44 -10.37 0.30
CA ARG A 348 -16.15 -9.11 0.00
C ARG A 348 -15.69 -7.96 0.90
N VAL A 349 -15.54 -8.21 2.20
CA VAL A 349 -15.08 -7.20 3.16
C VAL A 349 -13.63 -6.80 2.86
N LEU A 350 -12.73 -7.77 2.65
CA LEU A 350 -11.33 -7.50 2.31
C LEU A 350 -11.18 -6.75 0.98
N ALA A 351 -12.04 -7.02 -0.01
CA ALA A 351 -12.03 -6.27 -1.28
C ALA A 351 -12.39 -4.79 -1.05
N VAL A 352 -13.42 -4.51 -0.25
CA VAL A 352 -13.83 -3.15 0.11
C VAL A 352 -12.73 -2.45 0.93
N GLU A 353 -12.14 -3.13 1.92
CA GLU A 353 -11.03 -2.62 2.72
C GLU A 353 -9.83 -2.21 1.84
N ASN A 354 -9.43 -3.05 0.88
CA ASN A 354 -8.34 -2.73 -0.04
C ASN A 354 -8.63 -1.49 -0.91
N VAL A 355 -9.88 -1.30 -1.34
CA VAL A 355 -10.30 -0.09 -2.07
C VAL A 355 -10.18 1.14 -1.16
N PHE A 356 -10.61 1.05 0.08
CA PHE A 356 -10.49 2.15 1.04
C PHE A 356 -9.02 2.49 1.34
N ILE A 357 -8.16 1.49 1.54
CA ILE A 357 -6.72 1.69 1.75
C ILE A 357 -6.09 2.41 0.54
N GLY A 358 -6.37 1.95 -0.67
CA GLY A 358 -5.86 2.60 -1.89
C GLY A 358 -6.37 4.03 -2.03
N ALA A 359 -7.67 4.23 -1.85
CA ALA A 359 -8.28 5.56 -1.97
C ALA A 359 -7.78 6.53 -0.89
N SER A 360 -7.63 6.10 0.37
CA SER A 360 -7.15 6.96 1.45
C SER A 360 -5.70 7.40 1.25
N ASN A 361 -4.84 6.52 0.75
CA ASN A 361 -3.45 6.87 0.45
C ASN A 361 -3.36 7.98 -0.62
N GLU A 362 -4.05 7.81 -1.73
CA GLU A 362 -3.95 8.75 -2.85
C GLU A 362 -4.73 10.04 -2.63
N LEU A 363 -5.91 9.95 -2.01
CA LEU A 363 -6.66 11.13 -1.60
C LEU A 363 -5.93 11.90 -0.50
N GLY A 364 -5.25 11.20 0.41
CA GLY A 364 -4.41 11.83 1.43
C GLY A 364 -3.18 12.52 0.83
N ALA A 365 -2.56 11.89 -0.18
CA ALA A 365 -1.47 12.54 -0.93
C ALA A 365 -1.95 13.80 -1.65
N PHE A 366 -3.12 13.76 -2.28
CA PHE A 366 -3.73 14.91 -2.94
C PHE A 366 -4.14 16.00 -1.93
N GLU A 367 -4.79 15.63 -0.82
CA GLU A 367 -5.16 16.54 0.25
C GLU A 367 -3.94 17.26 0.82
N SER A 368 -2.87 16.49 1.14
CA SER A 368 -1.61 17.05 1.62
C SER A 368 -0.97 18.00 0.61
N GLY A 369 -1.05 17.71 -0.70
CA GLY A 369 -0.59 18.60 -1.76
C GLY A 369 -1.37 19.92 -1.79
N VAL A 370 -2.70 19.86 -1.66
CA VAL A 370 -3.58 21.05 -1.58
C VAL A 370 -3.27 21.87 -0.32
N ALA A 371 -3.17 21.19 0.83
CA ALA A 371 -2.85 21.83 2.10
C ALA A 371 -1.44 22.45 2.09
N GLY A 372 -0.46 21.76 1.53
CA GLY A 372 0.91 22.26 1.36
C GLY A 372 0.95 23.53 0.51
N GLN A 373 0.27 23.52 -0.62
CA GLN A 373 0.18 24.69 -1.51
C GLN A 373 -0.54 25.89 -0.84
N ALA A 374 -1.54 25.65 0.00
CA ALA A 374 -2.33 26.70 0.62
C ALA A 374 -1.70 27.27 1.90
N LEU A 375 -1.08 26.42 2.71
CA LEU A 375 -0.62 26.75 4.07
C LEU A 375 0.93 26.75 4.17
N GLY A 376 1.63 26.18 3.19
CA GLY A 376 3.03 25.82 3.26
C GLY A 376 3.23 24.41 3.80
N VAL A 377 4.39 23.80 3.51
CA VAL A 377 4.72 22.39 3.80
C VAL A 377 4.63 22.09 5.30
N ALA A 378 5.36 22.83 6.14
CA ALA A 378 5.44 22.56 7.58
C ALA A 378 4.08 22.69 8.28
N PRO A 379 3.28 23.76 8.09
CA PRO A 379 1.93 23.86 8.66
C PRO A 379 0.98 22.75 8.17
N ALA A 380 1.05 22.37 6.88
CA ALA A 380 0.20 21.31 6.33
C ALA A 380 0.49 19.96 7.02
N VAL A 381 1.77 19.59 7.16
CA VAL A 381 2.19 18.35 7.84
C VAL A 381 1.80 18.36 9.31
N VAL A 382 1.99 19.49 10.01
CA VAL A 382 1.58 19.62 11.42
C VAL A 382 0.07 19.51 11.58
N LEU A 383 -0.69 20.17 10.70
CA LEU A 383 -2.16 20.09 10.71
C LEU A 383 -2.63 18.66 10.45
N GLY A 384 -2.06 17.97 9.47
CA GLY A 384 -2.38 16.57 9.18
C GLY A 384 -2.13 15.64 10.37
N GLY A 385 -0.96 15.79 11.03
CA GLY A 385 -0.67 15.03 12.26
C GLY A 385 -1.62 15.38 13.41
N ALA A 386 -1.98 16.65 13.58
CA ALA A 386 -2.95 17.08 14.59
C ALA A 386 -4.34 16.52 14.32
N MET A 387 -4.79 16.54 13.05
CA MET A 387 -6.06 15.93 12.65
C MET A 387 -6.07 14.42 12.87
N THR A 388 -4.96 13.73 12.61
CA THR A 388 -4.81 12.31 12.94
C THR A 388 -4.97 12.03 14.45
N LEU A 389 -4.38 12.88 15.31
CA LEU A 389 -4.59 12.80 16.76
C LEU A 389 -6.05 13.03 17.16
N VAL A 390 -6.69 14.03 16.57
CA VAL A 390 -8.13 14.30 16.79
C VAL A 390 -8.96 13.09 16.38
N VAL A 391 -8.68 12.49 15.22
CA VAL A 391 -9.35 11.27 14.75
C VAL A 391 -9.14 10.13 15.76
N ALA A 392 -7.91 9.85 16.19
CA ALA A 392 -7.63 8.79 17.14
C ALA A 392 -8.43 8.96 18.45
N VAL A 393 -8.43 10.18 19.01
CA VAL A 393 -9.18 10.49 20.22
C VAL A 393 -10.69 10.37 19.97
N MET A 394 -11.22 11.01 18.95
CA MET A 394 -12.65 11.01 18.64
C MET A 394 -13.18 9.59 18.38
N TRP A 395 -12.47 8.77 17.61
CA TRP A 395 -12.84 7.37 17.34
C TRP A 395 -12.82 6.53 18.60
N SER A 396 -11.89 6.79 19.54
CA SER A 396 -11.86 6.05 20.82
C SER A 396 -13.13 6.24 21.65
N PHE A 397 -13.85 7.36 21.45
CA PHE A 397 -15.15 7.62 22.08
C PHE A 397 -16.33 7.15 21.22
N LEU A 398 -16.22 7.27 19.90
CA LEU A 398 -17.30 6.86 18.97
C LEU A 398 -17.40 5.33 18.83
N PHE A 399 -16.29 4.62 18.99
CA PHE A 399 -16.22 3.17 18.82
C PHE A 399 -15.66 2.48 20.09
N PRO A 400 -16.38 2.55 21.23
CA PRO A 400 -15.95 1.90 22.46
C PRO A 400 -15.82 0.38 22.29
N SER A 401 -16.67 -0.24 21.45
CA SER A 401 -16.59 -1.66 21.11
C SER A 401 -15.26 -2.07 20.48
N LEU A 402 -14.63 -1.19 19.69
CA LEU A 402 -13.30 -1.41 19.13
C LEU A 402 -12.22 -1.15 20.20
N ARG A 403 -12.35 -0.06 20.96
CA ARG A 403 -11.37 0.34 21.99
C ARG A 403 -11.20 -0.70 23.06
N ASP A 404 -12.31 -1.32 23.49
CA ASP A 404 -12.37 -2.22 24.63
C ASP A 404 -12.06 -3.69 24.26
N VAL A 405 -11.76 -3.98 22.97
CA VAL A 405 -11.26 -5.28 22.52
C VAL A 405 -9.92 -5.57 23.22
N ASP A 406 -9.88 -6.61 24.05
CA ASP A 406 -8.64 -7.08 24.68
C ASP A 406 -7.92 -8.07 23.78
N ARG A 407 -8.61 -9.11 23.29
CA ARG A 407 -8.06 -10.15 22.40
C ARG A 407 -8.83 -10.20 21.09
N PHE A 408 -8.23 -10.78 20.07
CA PHE A 408 -8.89 -10.93 18.77
C PHE A 408 -10.14 -11.83 18.85
N GLU A 409 -10.11 -12.86 19.73
CA GLU A 409 -11.21 -13.76 19.95
C GLU A 409 -12.43 -13.04 20.55
N ASP A 410 -12.23 -12.10 21.48
CA ASP A 410 -13.31 -11.32 22.12
C ASP A 410 -14.08 -10.50 21.08
N ALA A 411 -13.39 -10.05 20.01
CA ALA A 411 -14.02 -9.31 18.92
C ALA A 411 -14.95 -10.19 18.08
N GLN A 412 -14.67 -11.49 17.95
CA GLN A 412 -15.54 -12.44 17.26
C GLN A 412 -16.81 -12.66 18.06
N GLU A 413 -16.70 -12.92 19.36
CA GLU A 413 -17.86 -13.11 20.25
C GLU A 413 -18.79 -11.89 20.24
N ALA A 414 -18.22 -10.69 20.32
CA ALA A 414 -19.00 -9.45 20.24
C ALA A 414 -19.72 -9.28 18.90
N SER A 415 -19.13 -9.70 17.80
CA SER A 415 -19.75 -9.65 16.46
C SER A 415 -20.88 -10.68 16.31
N GLU A 416 -20.70 -11.86 16.87
CA GLU A 416 -21.72 -12.93 16.85
C GLU A 416 -22.96 -12.54 17.69
N LEU A 417 -22.78 -11.87 18.83
CA LEU A 417 -23.86 -11.36 19.66
C LEU A 417 -24.70 -10.31 18.92
N VAL A 418 -24.07 -9.36 18.24
CA VAL A 418 -24.74 -8.34 17.43
C VAL A 418 -25.55 -8.99 16.29
N ALA A 419 -24.95 -10.00 15.62
CA ALA A 419 -25.64 -10.73 14.56
C ALA A 419 -26.85 -11.54 15.08
N ALA A 420 -26.78 -12.08 16.30
CA ALA A 420 -27.85 -12.84 16.92
C ALA A 420 -29.01 -11.94 17.36
N GLU A 421 -28.75 -10.73 17.84
CA GLU A 421 -29.78 -9.74 18.19
C GLU A 421 -30.58 -9.27 16.96
N ASP A 422 -29.91 -9.10 15.80
CA ASP A 422 -30.56 -8.68 14.55
C ASP A 422 -31.49 -9.78 13.96
N ILE A 423 -31.31 -11.05 14.37
CA ILE A 423 -32.11 -12.21 13.91
C ILE A 423 -33.29 -12.46 14.85
N SER A 424 -33.27 -11.97 16.08
CA SER A 424 -34.38 -12.14 17.03
C SER A 424 -35.50 -11.14 16.69
N PRO A 425 -36.73 -11.62 16.29
CA PRO A 425 -37.85 -10.70 16.10
C PRO A 425 -38.19 -10.04 17.44
N PRO A 426 -38.64 -8.77 17.43
CA PRO A 426 -39.05 -8.11 18.66
C PRO A 426 -40.12 -8.99 19.34
N LEU A 427 -39.80 -9.42 20.57
CA LEU A 427 -40.79 -10.07 21.42
C LEU A 427 -42.04 -9.20 21.41
N ALA A 428 -43.10 -9.72 20.78
CA ALA A 428 -44.39 -9.07 20.75
C ALA A 428 -44.78 -8.71 22.20
N ALA A 429 -44.80 -7.42 22.49
CA ALA A 429 -45.44 -6.90 23.70
C ALA A 429 -46.94 -7.25 23.58
N GLY A 430 -47.26 -8.44 24.04
CA GLY A 430 -48.60 -8.95 24.14
C GLY A 430 -49.05 -8.82 25.57
N GLY A 431 -50.13 -8.12 25.78
CA GLY A 431 -50.87 -8.13 27.01
C GLY A 431 -51.60 -6.84 27.25
#